data_a4cf9b12d7ee67e9d22a860683b40841
#
_entry.id   a4cf9b12d7ee67e9d22a860683b40841
#
_cell.length_a   1.000
_cell.length_b   1.000
_cell.length_c   1.000
_cell.angle_alpha   90.00
_cell.angle_beta   90.00
_cell.angle_gamma   90.00
#
_symmetry.space_group_name_H-M   'P 1'
#
loop_
_entity.id
_entity.type
_entity.pdbx_description
1 polymer ?
#
loop_
_entity_poly.entity_id
_entity_poly.type
_entity_poly.pdbx_seq_one_letter_code
_entity_poly.pdbx_strand_id
1 'polypeptide(L)'
;MLHFIKILLTGIITDCYLFPLDLNLMGFATNTKMLMAAVGIALFAYDSRGNKMLVVPKEFLAVSLLAIAVSVLSYFTMVIHHTSDSSLVTYCISFWVWISAAYTLFRTIQQTHGEITVELIAKYMIAVATSQCILAYAMTLWPWLHAFIDSFQVDMANFLKDTPGRLYGLSCALDSAGLRFAAILIIITFLSFNLGENKTAGMIVYTVAFIIITIIGNMIARSTLIGIIWSVALSFIFIFRQGKNLHLNFAKLSALIGLLALVVGGVYILYHMSPSFRQSMRFGFEGFFSLAETGEWNVRSNDMLMNMVVWPETLSTWIFGDGYLNSPNADPNFLGPIIGGFYMGTDIGYLRYIFYFGLPGLLLMITIFMSIAYICIKKLDSRYTVLFFFLLLSNFTGWLKVSTDILVIFAPFFVLALEQDRMKPKLLQK
;
A
#
# COMPACT_ATOMS: atom_id res chain seq x y z
N MET A 1 3.80 32.22 1.26
CA MET A 1 2.46 31.79 0.83
C MET A 1 2.50 30.86 -0.38
N LEU A 2 3.11 31.22 -1.51
CA LEU A 2 3.17 30.39 -2.73
C LEU A 2 3.81 29.01 -2.50
N HIS A 3 4.93 28.92 -1.76
CA HIS A 3 5.60 27.65 -1.46
C HIS A 3 4.71 26.72 -0.60
N PHE A 4 4.00 27.27 0.38
CA PHE A 4 3.05 26.50 1.19
C PHE A 4 1.90 25.91 0.35
N ILE A 5 1.35 26.71 -0.58
CA ILE A 5 0.33 26.24 -1.53
C ILE A 5 0.86 25.08 -2.39
N LYS A 6 2.10 25.18 -2.88
CA LYS A 6 2.74 24.09 -3.64
C LYS A 6 2.87 22.80 -2.81
N ILE A 7 3.27 22.92 -1.54
CA ILE A 7 3.36 21.75 -0.63
C ILE A 7 1.98 21.11 -0.45
N LEU A 8 0.93 21.91 -0.23
CA LEU A 8 -0.43 21.42 -0.06
C LEU A 8 -0.93 20.71 -1.33
N LEU A 9 -0.73 21.30 -2.50
CA LEU A 9 -1.08 20.69 -3.78
C LEU A 9 -0.31 19.38 -4.02
N THR A 10 0.97 19.35 -3.67
CA THR A 10 1.76 18.11 -3.75
C THR A 10 1.19 17.03 -2.81
N GLY A 11 0.71 17.42 -1.63
CA GLY A 11 0.01 16.52 -0.71
C GLY A 11 -1.26 15.94 -1.34
N ILE A 12 -2.12 16.78 -1.95
CA ILE A 12 -3.34 16.35 -2.64
C ILE A 12 -3.01 15.39 -3.81
N ILE A 13 -1.99 15.71 -4.61
CA ILE A 13 -1.55 14.84 -5.70
C ILE A 13 -1.03 13.50 -5.15
N THR A 14 -0.33 13.52 -4.02
CA THR A 14 0.12 12.29 -3.35
C THR A 14 -1.06 11.47 -2.84
N ASP A 15 -2.10 12.11 -2.34
CA ASP A 15 -3.34 11.45 -1.90
C ASP A 15 -4.06 10.79 -3.08
N CYS A 16 -4.29 11.52 -4.17
CA CYS A 16 -4.84 11.00 -5.41
C CYS A 16 -4.02 9.84 -6.01
N TYR A 17 -2.73 9.80 -5.74
CA TYR A 17 -1.84 8.71 -6.14
C TYR A 17 -1.99 7.50 -5.21
N LEU A 18 -1.89 7.70 -3.90
CA LEU A 18 -1.96 6.60 -2.92
C LEU A 18 -3.36 6.02 -2.78
N PHE A 19 -4.39 6.84 -2.89
CA PHE A 19 -5.79 6.47 -2.74
C PHE A 19 -6.58 6.99 -3.96
N PRO A 20 -6.47 6.31 -5.12
CA PRO A 20 -7.10 6.76 -6.35
C PRO A 20 -8.62 6.85 -6.22
N LEU A 21 -9.16 8.03 -6.55
CA LEU A 21 -10.60 8.27 -6.64
C LEU A 21 -11.11 7.77 -7.99
N ASP A 22 -12.20 7.02 -7.96
CA ASP A 22 -12.93 6.67 -9.16
C ASP A 22 -13.72 7.89 -9.64
N LEU A 23 -13.60 8.18 -10.94
CA LEU A 23 -14.20 9.32 -11.59
C LEU A 23 -15.05 8.84 -12.76
N ASN A 24 -16.28 9.34 -12.85
CA ASN A 24 -17.11 9.12 -14.01
C ASN A 24 -17.05 10.39 -14.89
N LEU A 25 -16.08 10.45 -15.81
CA LEU A 25 -15.90 11.57 -16.70
C LEU A 25 -16.55 11.28 -18.05
N MET A 26 -17.63 12.00 -18.39
CA MET A 26 -18.33 11.89 -19.68
C MET A 26 -18.77 10.45 -20.02
N GLY A 27 -19.14 9.65 -19.03
CA GLY A 27 -19.54 8.25 -19.21
C GLY A 27 -18.40 7.24 -19.32
N PHE A 28 -17.14 7.67 -19.20
CA PHE A 28 -15.98 6.79 -19.12
C PHE A 28 -15.60 6.57 -17.66
N ALA A 29 -15.61 5.31 -17.24
CA ALA A 29 -15.05 4.92 -15.94
C ALA A 29 -13.54 5.12 -15.95
N THR A 30 -13.05 6.08 -15.16
CA THR A 30 -11.64 6.38 -14.98
C THR A 30 -11.34 6.63 -13.51
N ASN A 31 -10.09 6.79 -13.16
CA ASN A 31 -9.70 7.18 -11.81
C ASN A 31 -8.53 8.16 -11.84
N THR A 32 -8.28 8.81 -10.70
CA THR A 32 -7.20 9.79 -10.58
C THR A 32 -5.83 9.22 -10.94
N LYS A 33 -5.58 7.95 -10.67
CA LYS A 33 -4.33 7.25 -11.04
C LYS A 33 -4.13 7.24 -12.57
N MET A 34 -5.18 6.96 -13.34
CA MET A 34 -5.11 6.95 -14.82
C MET A 34 -4.84 8.35 -15.37
N LEU A 35 -5.48 9.39 -14.80
CA LEU A 35 -5.21 10.78 -15.18
C LEU A 35 -3.76 11.17 -14.85
N MET A 36 -3.26 10.81 -13.67
CA MET A 36 -1.87 11.04 -13.30
C MET A 36 -0.92 10.28 -14.23
N ALA A 37 -1.25 9.06 -14.65
CA ALA A 37 -0.43 8.31 -15.60
C ALA A 37 -0.35 9.02 -16.95
N ALA A 38 -1.45 9.54 -17.47
CA ALA A 38 -1.45 10.33 -18.72
C ALA A 38 -0.55 11.57 -18.61
N VAL A 39 -0.65 12.31 -17.49
CA VAL A 39 0.22 13.45 -17.19
C VAL A 39 1.68 13.00 -17.09
N GLY A 40 1.97 11.87 -16.43
CA GLY A 40 3.32 11.33 -16.27
C GLY A 40 3.96 10.95 -17.59
N ILE A 41 3.22 10.34 -18.50
CA ILE A 41 3.68 10.04 -19.87
C ILE A 41 4.00 11.35 -20.61
N ALA A 42 3.13 12.35 -20.53
CA ALA A 42 3.35 13.65 -21.16
C ALA A 42 4.59 14.36 -20.60
N LEU A 43 4.78 14.36 -19.28
CA LEU A 43 5.96 14.92 -18.62
C LEU A 43 7.23 14.18 -19.02
N PHE A 44 7.21 12.84 -19.05
CA PHE A 44 8.37 12.04 -19.49
C PHE A 44 8.74 12.33 -20.94
N ALA A 45 7.75 12.44 -21.83
CA ALA A 45 7.97 12.82 -23.23
C ALA A 45 8.53 14.24 -23.36
N TYR A 46 8.04 15.19 -22.56
CA TYR A 46 8.52 16.56 -22.51
C TYR A 46 9.99 16.62 -22.05
N ASP A 47 10.33 15.93 -20.95
CA ASP A 47 11.66 15.89 -20.38
C ASP A 47 12.68 15.21 -21.32
N SER A 48 12.21 14.35 -22.20
CA SER A 48 13.02 13.63 -23.19
C SER A 48 13.26 14.42 -24.48
N ARG A 49 12.54 15.53 -24.71
CA ARG A 49 12.67 16.35 -25.94
C ARG A 49 14.05 16.95 -26.18
N GLY A 50 14.81 17.19 -25.08
CA GLY A 50 16.19 17.68 -25.19
C GLY A 50 17.21 16.65 -25.69
N ASN A 51 16.85 15.39 -25.71
CA ASN A 51 17.68 14.29 -26.20
C ASN A 51 17.19 13.88 -27.59
N LYS A 52 18.09 13.70 -28.55
CA LYS A 52 17.74 13.25 -29.93
C LYS A 52 17.05 11.88 -29.97
N MET A 53 17.04 11.13 -28.86
CA MET A 53 16.41 9.83 -28.72
C MET A 53 15.75 9.71 -27.35
N LEU A 54 14.60 9.04 -27.30
CA LEU A 54 13.91 8.68 -26.05
C LEU A 54 14.73 7.60 -25.34
N VAL A 55 15.41 7.97 -24.26
CA VAL A 55 16.23 7.02 -23.49
C VAL A 55 15.35 6.40 -22.41
N VAL A 56 14.99 5.14 -22.57
CA VAL A 56 14.27 4.34 -21.57
C VAL A 56 15.30 3.55 -20.74
N PRO A 57 15.26 3.61 -19.39
CA PRO A 57 16.18 2.85 -18.55
C PRO A 57 16.07 1.34 -18.80
N LYS A 58 17.22 0.64 -18.87
CA LYS A 58 17.25 -0.82 -19.08
C LYS A 58 16.49 -1.58 -17.99
N GLU A 59 16.57 -1.10 -16.77
CA GLU A 59 15.90 -1.69 -15.61
C GLU A 59 14.38 -1.59 -15.75
N PHE A 60 13.88 -0.46 -16.26
CA PHE A 60 12.44 -0.32 -16.55
C PHE A 60 12.01 -1.32 -17.64
N LEU A 61 12.80 -1.47 -18.70
CA LEU A 61 12.52 -2.44 -19.76
C LEU A 61 12.50 -3.87 -19.23
N ALA A 62 13.46 -4.24 -18.36
CA ALA A 62 13.54 -5.56 -17.78
C ALA A 62 12.28 -5.90 -16.94
N VAL A 63 11.85 -4.98 -16.05
CA VAL A 63 10.65 -5.20 -15.25
C VAL A 63 9.38 -5.15 -16.11
N SER A 64 9.34 -4.30 -17.14
CA SER A 64 8.23 -4.24 -18.11
C SER A 64 8.08 -5.56 -18.89
N LEU A 65 9.19 -6.20 -19.27
CA LEU A 65 9.16 -7.52 -19.91
C LEU A 65 8.57 -8.59 -18.99
N LEU A 66 8.88 -8.56 -17.69
CA LEU A 66 8.24 -9.46 -16.71
C LEU A 66 6.74 -9.18 -16.60
N ALA A 67 6.32 -7.91 -16.57
CA ALA A 67 4.90 -7.55 -16.54
C ALA A 67 4.17 -7.98 -17.81
N ILE A 68 4.82 -7.86 -18.99
CA ILE A 68 4.29 -8.38 -20.25
C ILE A 68 4.19 -9.91 -20.20
N ALA A 69 5.19 -10.60 -19.64
CA ALA A 69 5.16 -12.05 -19.49
C ALA A 69 3.97 -12.52 -18.62
N VAL A 70 3.65 -11.80 -17.54
CA VAL A 70 2.43 -12.05 -16.74
C VAL A 70 1.18 -11.92 -17.60
N SER A 71 1.07 -10.84 -18.38
CA SER A 71 -0.10 -10.60 -19.26
C SER A 71 -0.23 -11.68 -20.35
N VAL A 72 0.89 -12.06 -20.95
CA VAL A 72 0.93 -13.11 -21.98
C VAL A 72 0.55 -14.48 -21.39
N LEU A 73 1.11 -14.83 -20.25
CA LEU A 73 0.76 -16.08 -19.55
C LEU A 73 -0.72 -16.10 -19.18
N SER A 74 -1.24 -14.98 -18.64
CA SER A 74 -2.66 -14.84 -18.30
C SER A 74 -3.58 -15.02 -19.52
N TYR A 75 -3.19 -14.44 -20.65
CA TYR A 75 -3.93 -14.61 -21.90
C TYR A 75 -3.94 -16.06 -22.37
N PHE A 76 -2.78 -16.73 -22.35
CA PHE A 76 -2.70 -18.16 -22.69
C PHE A 76 -3.54 -19.02 -21.76
N THR A 77 -3.49 -18.78 -20.45
CA THR A 77 -4.31 -19.50 -19.49
C THR A 77 -5.80 -19.34 -19.78
N MET A 78 -6.24 -18.09 -20.02
CA MET A 78 -7.62 -17.79 -20.40
C MET A 78 -8.06 -18.55 -21.67
N VAL A 79 -7.20 -18.59 -22.70
CA VAL A 79 -7.50 -19.29 -23.96
C VAL A 79 -7.54 -20.80 -23.78
N ILE A 80 -6.58 -21.39 -23.07
CA ILE A 80 -6.49 -22.84 -22.86
C ILE A 80 -7.69 -23.36 -22.06
N HIS A 81 -8.11 -22.62 -21.04
CA HIS A 81 -9.24 -23.03 -20.19
C HIS A 81 -10.60 -22.50 -20.68
N HIS A 82 -10.63 -21.80 -21.82
CA HIS A 82 -11.86 -21.20 -22.38
C HIS A 82 -12.62 -20.32 -21.37
N THR A 83 -11.88 -19.55 -20.52
CA THR A 83 -12.47 -18.67 -19.51
C THR A 83 -12.61 -17.25 -20.04
N SER A 84 -13.50 -16.44 -19.44
CA SER A 84 -13.66 -15.01 -19.75
C SER A 84 -12.97 -14.09 -18.71
N ASP A 85 -12.30 -14.64 -17.68
CA ASP A 85 -11.65 -13.86 -16.65
C ASP A 85 -10.32 -13.24 -17.15
N SER A 86 -10.40 -11.98 -17.61
CA SER A 86 -9.26 -11.22 -18.12
C SER A 86 -8.52 -10.40 -17.04
N SER A 87 -8.73 -10.67 -15.76
CA SER A 87 -8.26 -9.83 -14.63
C SER A 87 -6.78 -9.51 -14.67
N LEU A 88 -5.90 -10.45 -15.06
CA LEU A 88 -4.46 -10.25 -15.14
C LEU A 88 -3.92 -10.15 -16.58
N VAL A 89 -4.77 -10.26 -17.60
CA VAL A 89 -4.36 -10.08 -19.02
C VAL A 89 -3.85 -8.66 -19.24
N THR A 90 -4.41 -7.67 -18.56
CA THR A 90 -4.02 -6.27 -18.66
C THR A 90 -2.99 -5.85 -17.59
N TYR A 91 -2.32 -6.80 -16.93
CA TYR A 91 -1.39 -6.50 -15.84
C TYR A 91 -0.24 -5.57 -16.26
N CYS A 92 0.31 -5.73 -17.45
CA CYS A 92 1.36 -4.85 -17.98
C CYS A 92 0.86 -3.39 -18.10
N ILE A 93 -0.39 -3.18 -18.50
CA ILE A 93 -0.99 -1.84 -18.58
C ILE A 93 -1.12 -1.26 -17.16
N SER A 94 -1.64 -2.04 -16.21
CA SER A 94 -1.75 -1.62 -14.82
C SER A 94 -0.38 -1.26 -14.22
N PHE A 95 0.66 -2.05 -14.51
CA PHE A 95 2.03 -1.76 -14.12
C PHE A 95 2.51 -0.42 -14.68
N TRP A 96 2.35 -0.20 -15.99
CA TRP A 96 2.77 1.05 -16.63
C TRP A 96 1.98 2.27 -16.13
N VAL A 97 0.69 2.10 -15.85
CA VAL A 97 -0.14 3.16 -15.25
C VAL A 97 0.41 3.56 -13.87
N TRP A 98 0.76 2.59 -13.01
CA TRP A 98 1.34 2.90 -11.70
C TRP A 98 2.70 3.60 -11.81
N ILE A 99 3.59 3.14 -12.68
CA ILE A 99 4.91 3.77 -12.86
C ILE A 99 4.77 5.18 -13.47
N SER A 100 3.91 5.36 -14.45
CA SER A 100 3.67 6.67 -15.06
C SER A 100 3.02 7.66 -14.09
N ALA A 101 2.06 7.21 -13.27
CA ALA A 101 1.48 8.03 -12.21
C ALA A 101 2.52 8.39 -11.14
N ALA A 102 3.42 7.46 -10.77
CA ALA A 102 4.54 7.71 -9.88
C ALA A 102 5.52 8.74 -10.46
N TYR A 103 5.70 8.77 -11.79
CA TYR A 103 6.51 9.81 -12.45
C TYR A 103 5.90 11.20 -12.29
N THR A 104 4.58 11.32 -12.37
CA THR A 104 3.89 12.59 -12.06
C THR A 104 4.17 13.04 -10.64
N LEU A 105 4.05 12.13 -9.66
CA LEU A 105 4.36 12.43 -8.26
C LEU A 105 5.83 12.84 -8.09
N PHE A 106 6.76 12.10 -8.70
CA PHE A 106 8.19 12.40 -8.70
C PHE A 106 8.45 13.82 -9.20
N ARG A 107 7.91 14.19 -10.36
CA ARG A 107 8.11 15.53 -10.96
C ARG A 107 7.46 16.64 -10.12
N THR A 108 6.30 16.40 -9.54
CA THR A 108 5.62 17.36 -8.68
C THR A 108 6.43 17.66 -7.41
N ILE A 109 6.94 16.62 -6.75
CA ILE A 109 7.81 16.79 -5.56
C ILE A 109 9.08 17.54 -5.94
N GLN A 110 9.73 17.16 -7.05
CA GLN A 110 10.95 17.81 -7.53
C GLN A 110 10.73 19.29 -7.85
N GLN A 111 9.61 19.65 -8.49
CA GLN A 111 9.27 21.05 -8.79
C GLN A 111 8.94 21.87 -7.54
N THR A 112 8.40 21.24 -6.51
CA THR A 112 8.03 21.90 -5.25
C THR A 112 9.26 22.18 -4.39
N HIS A 113 10.22 21.27 -4.33
CA HIS A 113 11.37 21.33 -3.41
C HIS A 113 12.72 21.59 -4.10
N GLY A 114 12.79 21.54 -5.43
CA GLY A 114 14.02 21.63 -6.20
C GLY A 114 14.82 20.34 -6.27
N GLU A 115 14.68 19.49 -5.27
CA GLU A 115 15.32 18.18 -5.16
C GLU A 115 14.29 17.10 -4.78
N ILE A 116 14.66 15.83 -4.93
CA ILE A 116 13.85 14.71 -4.52
C ILE A 116 14.72 13.63 -3.87
N THR A 117 14.28 13.15 -2.73
CA THR A 117 14.95 12.10 -1.94
C THR A 117 13.96 11.04 -1.49
N VAL A 118 14.46 9.88 -1.07
CA VAL A 118 13.64 8.81 -0.49
C VAL A 118 12.85 9.32 0.72
N GLU A 119 13.53 10.11 1.59
CA GLU A 119 12.89 10.68 2.77
C GLU A 119 11.77 11.67 2.43
N LEU A 120 11.93 12.44 1.36
CA LEU A 120 10.92 13.43 0.97
C LEU A 120 9.66 12.75 0.41
N ILE A 121 9.83 11.74 -0.43
CA ILE A 121 8.72 10.89 -0.91
C ILE A 121 8.01 10.24 0.30
N ALA A 122 8.78 9.64 1.20
CA ALA A 122 8.27 8.99 2.39
C ALA A 122 7.48 9.96 3.31
N LYS A 123 7.96 11.19 3.50
CA LYS A 123 7.24 12.21 4.29
C LYS A 123 5.87 12.55 3.70
N TYR A 124 5.76 12.67 2.39
CA TYR A 124 4.46 12.90 1.73
C TYR A 124 3.52 11.70 1.92
N MET A 125 4.03 10.46 1.77
CA MET A 125 3.24 9.26 2.00
C MET A 125 2.75 9.18 3.46
N ILE A 126 3.60 9.49 4.43
CA ILE A 126 3.25 9.51 5.86
C ILE A 126 2.19 10.58 6.14
N ALA A 127 2.37 11.79 5.62
CA ALA A 127 1.42 12.88 5.82
C ALA A 127 0.03 12.52 5.26
N VAL A 128 -0.01 11.96 4.04
CA VAL A 128 -1.26 11.53 3.41
C VAL A 128 -1.93 10.39 4.18
N ALA A 129 -1.19 9.33 4.55
CA ALA A 129 -1.77 8.23 5.32
C ALA A 129 -2.32 8.69 6.68
N THR A 130 -1.60 9.59 7.35
CA THR A 130 -2.05 10.18 8.62
C THR A 130 -3.30 11.03 8.41
N SER A 131 -3.35 11.85 7.36
CA SER A 131 -4.53 12.68 7.06
C SER A 131 -5.76 11.84 6.69
N GLN A 132 -5.60 10.74 5.96
CA GLN A 132 -6.67 9.79 5.66
C GLN A 132 -7.22 9.12 6.93
N CYS A 133 -6.35 8.71 7.86
CA CYS A 133 -6.77 8.20 9.16
C CYS A 133 -7.57 9.26 9.95
N ILE A 134 -7.07 10.51 10.00
CA ILE A 134 -7.77 11.61 10.67
C ILE A 134 -9.13 11.87 10.00
N LEU A 135 -9.18 11.91 8.67
CA LEU A 135 -10.40 12.09 7.90
C LEU A 135 -11.41 10.97 8.20
N ALA A 136 -10.98 9.71 8.17
CA ALA A 136 -11.82 8.55 8.46
C ALA A 136 -12.48 8.65 9.85
N TYR A 137 -11.74 9.10 10.85
CA TYR A 137 -12.29 9.31 12.18
C TYR A 137 -13.19 10.56 12.24
N ALA A 138 -12.80 11.65 11.58
CA ALA A 138 -13.58 12.88 11.51
C ALA A 138 -14.97 12.66 10.89
N MET A 139 -15.09 11.76 9.90
CA MET A 139 -16.37 11.38 9.30
C MET A 139 -17.33 10.76 10.33
N THR A 140 -16.84 10.12 11.38
CA THR A 140 -17.70 9.59 12.47
C THR A 140 -18.24 10.67 13.41
N LEU A 141 -17.54 11.82 13.48
CA LEU A 141 -17.92 12.93 14.34
C LEU A 141 -18.84 13.92 13.64
N TRP A 142 -18.69 14.08 12.33
CA TRP A 142 -19.40 15.09 11.54
C TRP A 142 -20.19 14.46 10.39
N PRO A 143 -21.52 14.26 10.56
CA PRO A 143 -22.37 13.65 9.54
C PRO A 143 -22.37 14.36 8.18
N TRP A 144 -22.22 15.71 8.18
CA TRP A 144 -22.11 16.47 6.94
C TRP A 144 -20.84 16.14 6.17
N LEU A 145 -19.71 15.96 6.87
CA LEU A 145 -18.44 15.56 6.26
C LEU A 145 -18.53 14.15 5.70
N HIS A 146 -19.16 13.25 6.44
CA HIS A 146 -19.42 11.88 5.99
C HIS A 146 -20.21 11.89 4.67
N ALA A 147 -21.38 12.57 4.65
CA ALA A 147 -22.21 12.68 3.45
C ALA A 147 -21.48 13.34 2.27
N PHE A 148 -20.63 14.35 2.54
CA PHE A 148 -19.81 15.00 1.53
C PHE A 148 -18.79 14.04 0.91
N ILE A 149 -18.04 13.31 1.72
CA ILE A 149 -17.06 12.33 1.25
C ILE A 149 -17.74 11.19 0.47
N ASP A 150 -18.88 10.68 0.97
CA ASP A 150 -19.63 9.61 0.31
C ASP A 150 -20.14 10.02 -1.08
N SER A 151 -20.38 11.31 -1.32
CA SER A 151 -20.78 11.80 -2.63
C SER A 151 -19.72 11.57 -3.72
N PHE A 152 -18.46 11.38 -3.35
CA PHE A 152 -17.36 11.05 -4.27
C PHE A 152 -17.10 9.54 -4.42
N GLN A 153 -17.69 8.70 -3.56
CA GLN A 153 -17.40 7.27 -3.50
C GLN A 153 -18.66 6.41 -3.17
N VAL A 154 -19.75 6.66 -3.89
CA VAL A 154 -21.07 6.07 -3.61
C VAL A 154 -21.03 4.54 -3.54
N ASP A 155 -20.34 3.88 -4.46
CA ASP A 155 -20.26 2.42 -4.51
C ASP A 155 -19.53 1.86 -3.29
N MET A 156 -18.41 2.48 -2.90
CA MET A 156 -17.66 2.11 -1.70
C MET A 156 -18.48 2.32 -0.43
N ALA A 157 -19.14 3.47 -0.32
CA ALA A 157 -20.02 3.78 0.81
C ALA A 157 -21.16 2.76 0.95
N ASN A 158 -21.80 2.40 -0.15
CA ASN A 158 -22.85 1.38 -0.17
C ASN A 158 -22.33 0.01 0.24
N PHE A 159 -21.17 -0.42 -0.27
CA PHE A 159 -20.53 -1.69 0.08
C PHE A 159 -20.18 -1.77 1.59
N LEU A 160 -19.76 -0.66 2.20
CA LEU A 160 -19.33 -0.63 3.61
C LEU A 160 -20.47 -0.47 4.62
N LYS A 161 -21.69 -0.11 4.18
CA LYS A 161 -22.87 0.01 5.07
C LYS A 161 -23.14 -1.25 5.88
N ASP A 162 -22.87 -2.42 5.29
CA ASP A 162 -23.14 -3.72 5.92
C ASP A 162 -21.97 -4.22 6.81
N THR A 163 -20.92 -3.40 6.98
CA THR A 163 -19.76 -3.71 7.83
C THR A 163 -19.67 -2.77 9.03
N PRO A 164 -20.51 -2.98 10.07
CA PRO A 164 -20.55 -2.08 11.22
C PRO A 164 -19.23 -2.03 11.97
N GLY A 165 -18.83 -0.83 12.37
CA GLY A 165 -17.58 -0.58 13.11
C GLY A 165 -16.33 -0.40 12.23
N ARG A 166 -16.40 -0.66 10.94
CA ARG A 166 -15.28 -0.41 10.01
C ARG A 166 -15.27 1.05 9.60
N LEU A 167 -14.11 1.71 9.77
CA LEU A 167 -13.88 3.05 9.27
C LEU A 167 -13.42 3.02 7.82
N TYR A 168 -13.55 4.16 7.14
CA TYR A 168 -12.96 4.40 5.82
C TYR A 168 -12.74 5.90 5.60
N GLY A 169 -11.78 6.22 4.75
CA GLY A 169 -11.49 7.59 4.31
C GLY A 169 -11.93 7.81 2.86
N LEU A 170 -11.37 8.82 2.21
CA LEU A 170 -11.62 9.10 0.80
C LEU A 170 -10.83 8.10 -0.06
N SER A 171 -11.54 7.18 -0.73
CA SER A 171 -10.97 6.03 -1.48
C SER A 171 -9.97 5.19 -0.66
N CYS A 172 -10.07 5.27 0.65
CA CYS A 172 -9.17 4.66 1.60
C CYS A 172 -9.95 3.66 2.47
N ALA A 173 -10.02 2.41 2.01
CA ALA A 173 -10.78 1.36 2.66
C ALA A 173 -10.19 -0.03 2.39
N LEU A 174 -10.68 -1.03 3.10
CA LEU A 174 -10.39 -2.44 2.91
C LEU A 174 -8.89 -2.79 3.03
N ASP A 175 -8.54 -3.99 2.60
CA ASP A 175 -7.17 -4.49 2.73
C ASP A 175 -6.16 -3.75 1.83
N SER A 176 -6.62 -3.13 0.75
CA SER A 176 -5.76 -2.27 -0.08
C SER A 176 -5.24 -1.04 0.68
N ALA A 177 -6.06 -0.42 1.52
CA ALA A 177 -5.62 0.66 2.40
C ALA A 177 -4.75 0.13 3.54
N GLY A 178 -5.14 -1.00 4.15
CA GLY A 178 -4.39 -1.60 5.25
C GLY A 178 -2.97 -2.01 4.88
N LEU A 179 -2.74 -2.56 3.69
CA LEU A 179 -1.41 -2.90 3.21
C LEU A 179 -0.56 -1.66 2.92
N ARG A 180 -1.16 -0.56 2.44
CA ARG A 180 -0.47 0.73 2.29
C ARG A 180 -0.09 1.29 3.67
N PHE A 181 -0.99 1.25 4.65
CA PHE A 181 -0.67 1.64 6.03
C PHE A 181 0.42 0.76 6.64
N ALA A 182 0.38 -0.56 6.41
CA ALA A 182 1.42 -1.47 6.85
C ALA A 182 2.81 -1.07 6.32
N ALA A 183 2.91 -0.79 5.03
CA ALA A 183 4.14 -0.33 4.41
C ALA A 183 4.60 1.03 4.97
N ILE A 184 3.66 1.96 5.20
CA ILE A 184 3.96 3.29 5.73
C ILE A 184 4.42 3.22 7.21
N LEU A 185 3.88 2.31 8.03
CA LEU A 185 4.38 2.07 9.39
C LEU A 185 5.85 1.61 9.39
N ILE A 186 6.24 0.74 8.46
CA ILE A 186 7.64 0.32 8.25
C ILE A 186 8.51 1.53 7.86
N ILE A 187 8.03 2.38 6.94
CA ILE A 187 8.72 3.60 6.52
C ILE A 187 8.90 4.56 7.69
N ILE A 188 7.87 4.80 8.50
CA ILE A 188 7.95 5.65 9.71
C ILE A 188 9.01 5.11 10.67
N THR A 189 8.98 3.81 10.95
CA THR A 189 9.94 3.16 11.83
C THR A 189 11.36 3.34 11.31
N PHE A 190 11.59 3.07 10.03
CA PHE A 190 12.90 3.26 9.40
C PHE A 190 13.40 4.71 9.54
N LEU A 191 12.54 5.69 9.21
CA LEU A 191 12.92 7.11 9.31
C LEU A 191 13.17 7.54 10.76
N SER A 192 12.42 7.02 11.72
CA SER A 192 12.61 7.35 13.14
C SER A 192 13.98 6.94 13.66
N PHE A 193 14.50 5.78 13.26
CA PHE A 193 15.84 5.33 13.62
C PHE A 193 16.97 6.03 12.85
N ASN A 194 16.67 6.62 11.70
CA ASN A 194 17.63 7.36 10.88
C ASN A 194 17.56 8.89 11.06
N LEU A 195 16.79 9.37 12.02
CA LEU A 195 16.83 10.77 12.45
C LEU A 195 18.17 11.05 13.18
N GLY A 196 18.90 12.09 12.76
CA GLY A 196 20.09 12.54 13.48
C GLY A 196 19.73 12.99 14.92
N GLU A 197 20.72 12.95 15.81
CA GLU A 197 20.59 13.10 17.28
C GLU A 197 19.79 14.34 17.76
N ASN A 198 19.74 15.40 16.98
CA ASN A 198 19.13 16.69 17.36
C ASN A 198 17.71 16.94 16.80
N LYS A 199 17.02 15.92 16.27
CA LYS A 199 15.69 16.12 15.64
C LYS A 199 14.53 15.60 16.49
N THR A 200 14.45 16.02 17.75
CA THR A 200 13.36 15.64 18.68
C THR A 200 11.95 15.93 18.10
N ALA A 201 11.78 17.07 17.43
CA ALA A 201 10.51 17.39 16.78
C ALA A 201 10.11 16.39 15.69
N GLY A 202 11.06 15.93 14.86
CA GLY A 202 10.82 14.89 13.86
C GLY A 202 10.42 13.56 14.50
N MET A 203 11.05 13.18 15.59
CA MET A 203 10.73 11.96 16.34
C MET A 203 9.29 12.01 16.89
N ILE A 204 8.88 13.15 17.46
CA ILE A 204 7.50 13.34 17.95
C ILE A 204 6.50 13.18 16.81
N VAL A 205 6.73 13.85 15.66
CA VAL A 205 5.83 13.80 14.50
C VAL A 205 5.70 12.37 13.99
N TYR A 206 6.79 11.61 13.85
CA TYR A 206 6.74 10.22 13.40
C TYR A 206 6.07 9.30 14.42
N THR A 207 6.30 9.52 15.73
CA THR A 207 5.64 8.75 16.77
C THR A 207 4.13 9.00 16.76
N VAL A 208 3.69 10.25 16.65
CA VAL A 208 2.27 10.61 16.57
C VAL A 208 1.63 9.99 15.31
N ALA A 209 2.28 10.13 14.15
CA ALA A 209 1.80 9.52 12.90
C ALA A 209 1.70 7.98 13.02
N PHE A 210 2.72 7.33 13.60
CA PHE A 210 2.72 5.89 13.85
C PHE A 210 1.53 5.46 14.73
N ILE A 211 1.26 6.18 15.82
CA ILE A 211 0.15 5.89 16.72
C ILE A 211 -1.19 6.07 16.02
N ILE A 212 -1.39 7.18 15.31
CA ILE A 212 -2.64 7.46 14.57
C ILE A 212 -2.90 6.36 13.54
N ILE A 213 -1.90 6.01 12.71
CA ILE A 213 -2.04 4.97 11.69
C ILE A 213 -2.24 3.59 12.34
N THR A 214 -1.54 3.30 13.45
CA THR A 214 -1.72 2.04 14.18
C THR A 214 -3.15 1.89 14.69
N ILE A 215 -3.73 2.91 15.31
CA ILE A 215 -5.06 2.82 15.93
C ILE A 215 -6.14 2.90 14.84
N ILE A 216 -6.16 3.99 14.07
CA ILE A 216 -7.25 4.23 13.11
C ILE A 216 -7.08 3.38 11.86
N GLY A 217 -5.85 3.14 11.40
CA GLY A 217 -5.59 2.25 10.28
C GLY A 217 -6.09 0.82 10.52
N ASN A 218 -5.99 0.28 11.75
CA ASN A 218 -6.59 -1.01 12.09
C ASN A 218 -8.13 -0.96 12.15
N MET A 219 -8.73 0.17 12.51
CA MET A 219 -10.17 0.36 12.41
C MET A 219 -10.65 0.42 10.95
N ILE A 220 -9.79 0.85 10.01
CA ILE A 220 -10.05 0.82 8.57
C ILE A 220 -9.82 -0.60 8.03
N ALA A 221 -8.67 -1.20 8.34
CA ALA A 221 -8.33 -2.53 7.88
C ALA A 221 -7.31 -3.23 8.79
N ARG A 222 -7.64 -4.42 9.27
CA ARG A 222 -6.78 -5.23 10.17
C ARG A 222 -5.45 -5.64 9.55
N SER A 223 -5.32 -5.64 8.22
CA SER A 223 -4.07 -5.88 7.51
C SER A 223 -2.98 -4.84 7.84
N THR A 224 -3.33 -3.70 8.44
CA THR A 224 -2.39 -2.74 9.04
C THR A 224 -1.50 -3.39 10.12
N LEU A 225 -1.98 -4.43 10.83
CA LEU A 225 -1.20 -5.19 11.82
C LEU A 225 0.09 -5.78 11.24
N ILE A 226 0.11 -6.14 9.95
CA ILE A 226 1.31 -6.62 9.25
C ILE A 226 2.44 -5.60 9.40
N GLY A 227 2.11 -4.31 9.22
CA GLY A 227 3.06 -3.21 9.37
C GLY A 227 3.60 -3.07 10.81
N ILE A 228 2.75 -3.28 11.81
CA ILE A 228 3.18 -3.24 13.22
C ILE A 228 4.19 -4.36 13.50
N ILE A 229 3.87 -5.59 13.06
CA ILE A 229 4.75 -6.76 13.25
C ILE A 229 6.12 -6.50 12.62
N TRP A 230 6.16 -6.07 11.36
CA TRP A 230 7.41 -5.79 10.66
C TRP A 230 8.12 -4.54 11.21
N SER A 231 7.41 -3.53 11.72
CA SER A 231 8.00 -2.38 12.40
C SER A 231 8.69 -2.77 13.69
N VAL A 232 8.10 -3.67 14.47
CA VAL A 232 8.71 -4.22 15.69
C VAL A 232 9.97 -5.01 15.33
N ALA A 233 9.91 -5.89 14.33
CA ALA A 233 11.08 -6.66 13.87
C ALA A 233 12.20 -5.73 13.35
N LEU A 234 11.86 -4.69 12.60
CA LEU A 234 12.81 -3.69 12.12
C LEU A 234 13.44 -2.92 13.28
N SER A 235 12.66 -2.56 14.29
CA SER A 235 13.14 -1.88 15.49
C SER A 235 14.18 -2.74 16.25
N PHE A 236 13.92 -4.03 16.41
CA PHE A 236 14.89 -4.95 17.00
C PHE A 236 16.21 -4.98 16.21
N ILE A 237 16.17 -5.04 14.88
CA ILE A 237 17.40 -5.01 14.07
C ILE A 237 18.20 -3.73 14.30
N PHE A 238 17.55 -2.56 14.35
CA PHE A 238 18.24 -1.31 14.62
C PHE A 238 18.83 -1.26 16.03
N ILE A 239 18.09 -1.70 17.04
CA ILE A 239 18.55 -1.75 18.43
C ILE A 239 19.78 -2.67 18.56
N PHE A 240 19.74 -3.87 17.97
CA PHE A 240 20.88 -4.79 18.00
C PHE A 240 22.10 -4.26 17.23
N ARG A 241 21.89 -3.56 16.10
CA ARG A 241 22.98 -2.95 15.33
C ARG A 241 23.66 -1.79 16.06
N GLN A 242 22.93 -1.00 16.84
CA GLN A 242 23.49 0.11 17.63
C GLN A 242 24.32 -0.37 18.81
N GLY A 243 24.21 -1.64 19.22
CA GLY A 243 25.04 -2.27 20.24
C GLY A 243 24.97 -1.58 21.61
N LYS A 244 26.09 -1.60 22.37
CA LYS A 244 26.19 -1.03 23.72
C LYS A 244 26.08 0.50 23.80
N ASN A 245 26.02 1.19 22.66
CA ASN A 245 25.96 2.66 22.60
C ASN A 245 24.52 3.21 22.62
N LEU A 246 23.56 2.42 23.10
CA LEU A 246 22.22 2.92 23.35
C LEU A 246 22.21 3.85 24.57
N HIS A 247 22.67 5.09 24.35
CA HIS A 247 22.50 6.15 25.36
C HIS A 247 21.00 6.53 25.40
N LEU A 248 20.23 5.78 26.18
CA LEU A 248 18.85 6.12 26.52
C LEU A 248 18.88 7.45 27.28
N ASN A 249 18.66 8.54 26.57
CA ASN A 249 18.47 9.84 27.21
C ASN A 249 17.17 9.76 28.02
N PHE A 250 17.31 9.78 29.35
CA PHE A 250 16.20 9.65 30.30
C PHE A 250 15.07 10.64 30.02
N ALA A 251 15.39 11.86 29.57
CA ALA A 251 14.40 12.86 29.18
C ALA A 251 13.61 12.45 27.93
N LYS A 252 14.24 11.81 26.93
CA LYS A 252 13.56 11.30 25.74
C LYS A 252 12.67 10.11 26.07
N LEU A 253 13.14 9.23 26.94
CA LEU A 253 12.38 8.07 27.40
C LEU A 253 11.15 8.49 28.22
N SER A 254 11.30 9.43 29.15
CA SER A 254 10.17 9.96 29.94
C SER A 254 9.15 10.70 29.09
N ALA A 255 9.59 11.46 28.07
CA ALA A 255 8.69 12.11 27.12
C ALA A 255 7.90 11.08 26.28
N LEU A 256 8.56 10.00 25.85
CA LEU A 256 7.90 8.92 25.11
C LEU A 256 6.87 8.17 25.99
N ILE A 257 7.23 7.86 27.23
CA ILE A 257 6.32 7.24 28.21
C ILE A 257 5.14 8.17 28.50
N GLY A 258 5.38 9.47 28.69
CA GLY A 258 4.34 10.47 28.89
C GLY A 258 3.38 10.56 27.71
N LEU A 259 3.91 10.57 26.48
CA LEU A 259 3.09 10.56 25.25
C LEU A 259 2.26 9.26 25.17
N LEU A 260 2.86 8.11 25.44
CA LEU A 260 2.16 6.83 25.43
C LEU A 260 1.04 6.81 26.46
N ALA A 261 1.30 7.30 27.68
CA ALA A 261 0.30 7.41 28.74
C ALA A 261 -0.88 8.32 28.35
N LEU A 262 -0.58 9.47 27.70
CA LEU A 262 -1.61 10.37 27.16
C LEU A 262 -2.47 9.69 26.09
N VAL A 263 -1.83 8.94 25.19
CA VAL A 263 -2.55 8.21 24.12
C VAL A 263 -3.43 7.11 24.73
N VAL A 264 -2.90 6.29 25.64
CA VAL A 264 -3.67 5.24 26.31
C VAL A 264 -4.82 5.84 27.12
N GLY A 265 -4.58 6.91 27.86
CA GLY A 265 -5.61 7.64 28.59
C GLY A 265 -6.69 8.22 27.66
N GLY A 266 -6.29 8.84 26.54
CA GLY A 266 -7.21 9.37 25.52
C GLY A 266 -8.05 8.27 24.88
N VAL A 267 -7.43 7.15 24.49
CA VAL A 267 -8.12 5.98 23.94
C VAL A 267 -9.10 5.40 24.96
N TYR A 268 -8.71 5.29 26.22
CA TYR A 268 -9.58 4.82 27.31
C TYR A 268 -10.80 5.73 27.49
N ILE A 269 -10.61 7.04 27.53
CA ILE A 269 -11.71 8.02 27.63
C ILE A 269 -12.64 7.90 26.42
N LEU A 270 -12.13 7.90 25.20
CA LEU A 270 -12.92 7.78 23.96
C LEU A 270 -13.69 6.46 23.92
N TYR A 271 -13.07 5.35 24.36
CA TYR A 271 -13.70 4.04 24.40
C TYR A 271 -14.93 4.02 25.31
N HIS A 272 -14.89 4.74 26.43
CA HIS A 272 -16.02 4.81 27.37
C HIS A 272 -17.07 5.85 26.98
N MET A 273 -16.65 6.97 26.37
CA MET A 273 -17.56 8.08 26.04
C MET A 273 -18.23 7.92 24.67
N SER A 274 -17.60 7.27 23.69
CA SER A 274 -18.11 7.18 22.32
C SER A 274 -18.46 5.74 21.93
N PRO A 275 -19.75 5.40 21.76
CA PRO A 275 -20.17 4.08 21.28
C PRO A 275 -19.59 3.73 19.90
N SER A 276 -19.54 4.69 18.98
CA SER A 276 -18.96 4.49 17.65
C SER A 276 -17.46 4.15 17.73
N PHE A 277 -16.70 4.91 18.54
CA PHE A 277 -15.28 4.64 18.75
C PHE A 277 -15.06 3.25 19.37
N ARG A 278 -15.86 2.88 20.38
CA ARG A 278 -15.82 1.56 20.99
C ARG A 278 -16.05 0.45 19.96
N GLN A 279 -17.06 0.60 19.10
CA GLN A 279 -17.37 -0.39 18.07
C GLN A 279 -16.20 -0.53 17.07
N SER A 280 -15.60 0.57 16.62
CA SER A 280 -14.47 0.57 15.69
C SER A 280 -13.20 0.00 16.34
N MET A 281 -12.95 0.31 17.64
CA MET A 281 -11.85 -0.30 18.39
C MET A 281 -12.01 -1.81 18.51
N ARG A 282 -13.20 -2.28 18.86
CA ARG A 282 -13.49 -3.73 18.94
C ARG A 282 -13.35 -4.41 17.58
N PHE A 283 -13.75 -3.74 16.50
CA PHE A 283 -13.51 -4.25 15.15
C PHE A 283 -12.00 -4.32 14.82
N GLY A 284 -11.25 -3.24 15.02
CA GLY A 284 -9.82 -3.17 14.64
C GLY A 284 -8.93 -4.08 15.47
N PHE A 285 -9.25 -4.28 16.74
CA PHE A 285 -8.45 -5.02 17.73
C PHE A 285 -9.17 -6.24 18.31
N GLU A 286 -10.07 -6.88 17.52
CA GLU A 286 -10.94 -7.98 17.93
C GLU A 286 -10.18 -9.08 18.67
N GLY A 287 -9.03 -9.54 18.17
CA GLY A 287 -8.24 -10.60 18.81
C GLY A 287 -7.72 -10.23 20.20
N PHE A 288 -7.32 -8.96 20.41
CA PHE A 288 -6.89 -8.51 21.74
C PHE A 288 -8.04 -8.44 22.73
N PHE A 289 -9.22 -7.99 22.29
CA PHE A 289 -10.41 -7.99 23.12
C PHE A 289 -10.87 -9.41 23.43
N SER A 290 -10.88 -10.31 22.45
CA SER A 290 -11.21 -11.72 22.65
C SER A 290 -10.25 -12.36 23.66
N LEU A 291 -8.96 -12.20 23.49
CA LEU A 291 -7.94 -12.73 24.41
C LEU A 291 -8.15 -12.21 25.84
N ALA A 292 -8.47 -10.92 26.00
CA ALA A 292 -8.68 -10.32 27.31
C ALA A 292 -10.00 -10.77 27.98
N GLU A 293 -11.05 -11.02 27.20
CA GLU A 293 -12.39 -11.34 27.69
C GLU A 293 -12.62 -12.86 27.87
N THR A 294 -12.05 -13.69 26.97
CA THR A 294 -12.30 -15.14 26.95
C THR A 294 -11.06 -15.98 27.20
N GLY A 295 -9.87 -15.38 27.20
CA GLY A 295 -8.59 -16.10 27.29
C GLY A 295 -8.14 -16.76 25.98
N GLU A 296 -8.92 -16.62 24.92
CA GLU A 296 -8.63 -17.21 23.59
C GLU A 296 -8.50 -16.13 22.53
N TRP A 297 -7.50 -16.31 21.62
CA TRP A 297 -7.35 -15.44 20.47
C TRP A 297 -8.34 -15.83 19.38
N ASN A 298 -9.48 -15.17 19.36
CA ASN A 298 -10.53 -15.40 18.36
C ASN A 298 -10.72 -14.14 17.51
N VAL A 299 -10.55 -14.27 16.20
CA VAL A 299 -10.74 -13.19 15.23
C VAL A 299 -11.54 -13.75 14.06
N ARG A 300 -12.80 -13.34 13.93
CA ARG A 300 -13.71 -13.86 12.91
C ARG A 300 -13.13 -13.89 11.50
N SER A 301 -12.35 -12.86 11.11
CA SER A 301 -11.71 -12.83 9.79
C SER A 301 -10.56 -13.84 9.65
N ASN A 302 -9.89 -14.23 10.75
CA ASN A 302 -8.86 -15.26 10.71
C ASN A 302 -9.48 -16.64 10.55
N ASP A 303 -10.59 -16.91 11.26
CA ASP A 303 -11.32 -18.17 11.15
C ASP A 303 -11.89 -18.33 9.73
N MET A 304 -12.45 -17.26 9.17
CA MET A 304 -12.87 -17.25 7.77
C MET A 304 -11.70 -17.50 6.82
N LEU A 305 -10.53 -16.86 7.05
CA LEU A 305 -9.35 -17.03 6.21
C LEU A 305 -8.80 -18.47 6.29
N MET A 306 -8.81 -19.09 7.46
CA MET A 306 -8.40 -20.50 7.61
C MET A 306 -9.31 -21.45 6.83
N ASN A 307 -10.60 -21.18 6.79
CA ASN A 307 -11.58 -21.93 5.99
C ASN A 307 -11.42 -21.67 4.47
N MET A 308 -10.72 -20.61 4.07
CA MET A 308 -10.40 -20.27 2.68
C MET A 308 -9.09 -20.90 2.19
N VAL A 309 -8.39 -21.69 3.02
CA VAL A 309 -7.20 -22.43 2.61
C VAL A 309 -7.64 -23.65 1.80
N VAL A 310 -7.73 -23.47 0.49
CA VAL A 310 -8.12 -24.53 -0.47
C VAL A 310 -6.92 -24.81 -1.38
N TRP A 311 -6.40 -26.02 -1.33
CA TRP A 311 -5.27 -26.41 -2.18
C TRP A 311 -5.76 -26.97 -3.52
N PRO A 312 -5.04 -26.71 -4.63
CA PRO A 312 -5.35 -27.35 -5.91
C PRO A 312 -5.24 -28.88 -5.81
N GLU A 313 -6.26 -29.57 -6.31
CA GLU A 313 -6.32 -31.03 -6.26
C GLU A 313 -5.56 -31.70 -7.42
N THR A 314 -5.39 -30.98 -8.55
CA THR A 314 -4.78 -31.52 -9.76
C THR A 314 -3.41 -30.88 -10.02
N LEU A 315 -2.49 -31.70 -10.60
CA LEU A 315 -1.19 -31.20 -11.06
C LEU A 315 -1.35 -30.16 -12.18
N SER A 316 -2.41 -30.27 -12.99
CA SER A 316 -2.73 -29.31 -14.04
C SER A 316 -2.97 -27.91 -13.46
N THR A 317 -3.79 -27.81 -12.41
CA THR A 317 -4.04 -26.54 -11.72
C THR A 317 -2.78 -25.93 -11.11
N TRP A 318 -1.89 -26.78 -10.55
CA TRP A 318 -0.60 -26.32 -10.03
C TRP A 318 0.32 -25.72 -11.11
N ILE A 319 0.28 -26.26 -12.34
CA ILE A 319 1.18 -25.85 -13.42
C ILE A 319 0.57 -24.75 -14.28
N PHE A 320 -0.71 -24.90 -14.65
CA PHE A 320 -1.36 -24.02 -15.63
C PHE A 320 -2.43 -23.10 -15.02
N GLY A 321 -2.85 -23.38 -13.77
CA GLY A 321 -4.03 -22.75 -13.18
C GLY A 321 -5.33 -23.27 -13.77
N ASP A 322 -6.43 -22.60 -13.42
CA ASP A 322 -7.79 -22.88 -13.93
C ASP A 322 -8.35 -21.66 -14.69
N GLY A 323 -7.61 -20.53 -14.71
CA GLY A 323 -7.96 -19.33 -15.45
C GLY A 323 -9.00 -18.43 -14.77
N TYR A 324 -9.27 -18.61 -13.47
CA TYR A 324 -10.20 -17.79 -12.70
C TYR A 324 -9.53 -17.14 -11.48
N LEU A 325 -9.63 -15.83 -11.38
CA LEU A 325 -9.25 -15.05 -10.19
C LEU A 325 -10.47 -14.71 -9.35
N ASN A 326 -11.58 -14.39 -10.01
CA ASN A 326 -12.84 -13.99 -9.41
C ASN A 326 -13.89 -15.10 -9.56
N SER A 327 -15.10 -14.85 -9.05
CA SER A 327 -16.21 -15.78 -9.22
C SER A 327 -16.50 -16.05 -10.69
N PRO A 328 -16.54 -17.32 -11.11
CA PRO A 328 -16.80 -17.67 -12.49
C PRO A 328 -18.25 -17.50 -12.92
N ASN A 329 -19.16 -17.12 -12.02
CA ASN A 329 -20.60 -17.00 -12.27
C ASN A 329 -20.94 -16.02 -13.39
N ALA A 330 -20.06 -15.05 -13.66
CA ALA A 330 -20.22 -14.11 -14.76
C ALA A 330 -19.73 -14.66 -16.12
N ASP A 331 -19.07 -15.84 -16.13
CA ASP A 331 -18.56 -16.47 -17.33
C ASP A 331 -19.63 -17.37 -17.95
N PRO A 332 -20.10 -17.09 -19.18
CA PRO A 332 -21.11 -17.92 -19.85
C PRO A 332 -20.61 -19.33 -20.17
N ASN A 333 -19.31 -19.56 -20.17
CA ASN A 333 -18.70 -20.87 -20.42
C ASN A 333 -18.57 -21.73 -19.16
N PHE A 334 -18.80 -21.16 -17.97
CA PHE A 334 -18.68 -21.88 -16.71
C PHE A 334 -19.93 -22.71 -16.41
N LEU A 335 -19.80 -24.01 -16.39
CA LEU A 335 -20.88 -24.98 -16.14
C LEU A 335 -20.89 -25.55 -14.72
N GLY A 336 -20.01 -25.05 -13.84
CA GLY A 336 -19.89 -25.50 -12.46
C GLY A 336 -20.94 -24.93 -11.52
N PRO A 337 -20.89 -25.26 -10.22
CA PRO A 337 -21.79 -24.74 -9.22
C PRO A 337 -21.58 -23.22 -9.04
N ILE A 338 -22.64 -22.51 -8.67
CA ILE A 338 -22.56 -21.08 -8.35
C ILE A 338 -21.68 -20.90 -7.11
N ILE A 339 -20.57 -20.16 -7.28
CA ILE A 339 -19.62 -19.85 -6.21
C ILE A 339 -19.78 -18.36 -5.85
N GLY A 340 -20.05 -18.09 -4.58
CA GLY A 340 -20.07 -16.71 -4.09
C GLY A 340 -18.67 -16.16 -3.84
N GLY A 341 -18.41 -14.91 -4.22
CA GLY A 341 -17.13 -14.24 -3.97
C GLY A 341 -16.02 -14.61 -4.93
N PHE A 342 -14.88 -15.11 -4.42
CA PHE A 342 -13.70 -15.45 -5.23
C PHE A 342 -13.75 -16.90 -5.73
N TYR A 343 -12.98 -17.18 -6.78
CA TYR A 343 -12.84 -18.55 -7.28
C TYR A 343 -12.39 -19.49 -6.17
N MET A 344 -12.95 -20.70 -6.11
CA MET A 344 -12.76 -21.70 -5.05
C MET A 344 -13.04 -21.19 -3.63
N GLY A 345 -13.72 -20.06 -3.47
CA GLY A 345 -14.01 -19.43 -2.18
C GLY A 345 -12.76 -18.91 -1.44
N THR A 346 -11.59 -18.82 -2.10
CA THR A 346 -10.35 -18.38 -1.46
C THR A 346 -10.04 -16.91 -1.76
N ASP A 347 -9.72 -16.13 -0.70
CA ASP A 347 -9.17 -14.77 -0.83
C ASP A 347 -7.64 -14.74 -0.63
N ILE A 348 -7.03 -15.87 -0.29
CA ILE A 348 -5.59 -15.98 -0.08
C ILE A 348 -4.84 -15.69 -1.38
N GLY A 349 -4.04 -14.63 -1.40
CA GLY A 349 -3.40 -14.12 -2.60
C GLY A 349 -2.54 -15.15 -3.32
N TYR A 350 -1.75 -15.96 -2.58
CA TYR A 350 -0.95 -17.03 -3.18
C TYR A 350 -1.81 -18.08 -3.89
N LEU A 351 -2.91 -18.51 -3.27
CA LEU A 351 -3.81 -19.51 -3.83
C LEU A 351 -4.57 -18.95 -5.03
N ARG A 352 -5.04 -17.68 -4.95
CA ARG A 352 -5.68 -17.00 -6.08
C ARG A 352 -4.77 -16.95 -7.30
N TYR A 353 -3.49 -16.63 -7.12
CA TYR A 353 -2.53 -16.65 -8.22
C TYR A 353 -2.29 -18.06 -8.75
N ILE A 354 -2.16 -19.08 -7.87
CA ILE A 354 -2.01 -20.48 -8.32
C ILE A 354 -3.24 -20.93 -9.10
N PHE A 355 -4.45 -20.67 -8.61
CA PHE A 355 -5.68 -21.01 -9.33
C PHE A 355 -5.83 -20.26 -10.65
N TYR A 356 -5.31 -19.04 -10.75
CA TYR A 356 -5.42 -18.28 -11.99
C TYR A 356 -4.47 -18.79 -13.09
N PHE A 357 -3.17 -18.87 -12.83
CA PHE A 357 -2.15 -19.18 -13.83
C PHE A 357 -1.03 -20.13 -13.33
N GLY A 358 -1.28 -20.85 -12.28
CA GLY A 358 -0.35 -21.84 -11.73
C GLY A 358 0.86 -21.25 -11.02
N LEU A 359 1.78 -22.11 -10.61
CA LEU A 359 3.07 -21.73 -10.02
C LEU A 359 3.94 -20.85 -10.93
N PRO A 360 4.02 -21.06 -12.25
CA PRO A 360 4.80 -20.16 -13.11
C PRO A 360 4.36 -18.71 -13.03
N GLY A 361 3.05 -18.45 -13.00
CA GLY A 361 2.52 -17.10 -12.87
C GLY A 361 2.78 -16.49 -11.49
N LEU A 362 2.61 -17.26 -10.42
CA LEU A 362 2.99 -16.82 -9.08
C LEU A 362 4.48 -16.45 -9.00
N LEU A 363 5.37 -17.27 -9.58
CA LEU A 363 6.81 -16.99 -9.62
C LEU A 363 7.14 -15.73 -10.41
N LEU A 364 6.43 -15.46 -11.52
CA LEU A 364 6.57 -14.20 -12.26
C LEU A 364 6.17 -13.00 -11.41
N MET A 365 5.04 -13.06 -10.70
CA MET A 365 4.61 -12.00 -9.78
C MET A 365 5.65 -11.75 -8.69
N ILE A 366 6.16 -12.78 -8.04
CA ILE A 366 7.24 -12.68 -7.04
C ILE A 366 8.47 -12.02 -7.66
N THR A 367 8.87 -12.44 -8.86
CA THR A 367 10.07 -11.94 -9.55
C THR A 367 9.96 -10.45 -9.88
N ILE A 368 8.78 -9.94 -10.22
CA ILE A 368 8.55 -8.50 -10.46
C ILE A 368 8.89 -7.70 -9.20
N PHE A 369 8.31 -8.06 -8.04
CA PHE A 369 8.55 -7.33 -6.79
C PHE A 369 9.99 -7.46 -6.30
N MET A 370 10.59 -8.65 -6.43
CA MET A 370 12.01 -8.85 -6.13
C MET A 370 12.89 -7.98 -7.03
N SER A 371 12.59 -7.88 -8.32
CA SER A 371 13.35 -7.06 -9.28
C SER A 371 13.24 -5.57 -8.96
N ILE A 372 12.04 -5.07 -8.65
CA ILE A 372 11.82 -3.68 -8.25
C ILE A 372 12.62 -3.35 -6.98
N ALA A 373 12.48 -4.18 -5.94
CA ALA A 373 13.20 -4.00 -4.68
C ALA A 373 14.73 -4.05 -4.90
N TYR A 374 15.21 -5.01 -5.68
CA TYR A 374 16.64 -5.13 -6.03
C TYR A 374 17.18 -3.88 -6.73
N ILE A 375 16.44 -3.32 -7.70
CA ILE A 375 16.84 -2.10 -8.42
C ILE A 375 16.88 -0.91 -7.46
N CYS A 376 15.88 -0.77 -6.57
CA CYS A 376 15.90 0.25 -5.53
C CYS A 376 17.11 0.10 -4.60
N ILE A 377 17.41 -1.11 -4.12
CA ILE A 377 18.57 -1.40 -3.26
C ILE A 377 19.90 -1.09 -3.96
N LYS A 378 20.00 -1.42 -5.25
CA LYS A 378 21.25 -1.25 -6.02
C LYS A 378 21.53 0.20 -6.40
N LYS A 379 20.50 0.97 -6.72
CA LYS A 379 20.65 2.33 -7.28
C LYS A 379 20.50 3.45 -6.24
N LEU A 380 19.77 3.20 -5.16
CA LEU A 380 19.65 4.15 -4.06
C LEU A 380 20.76 3.92 -3.04
N ASP A 381 20.86 4.83 -2.05
CA ASP A 381 21.86 4.72 -0.99
C ASP A 381 21.67 3.40 -0.20
N SER A 382 22.80 2.74 0.12
CA SER A 382 22.84 1.45 0.81
C SER A 382 22.13 1.45 2.18
N ARG A 383 21.98 2.61 2.81
CA ARG A 383 21.22 2.78 4.07
C ARG A 383 19.76 2.34 3.93
N TYR A 384 19.16 2.44 2.72
CA TYR A 384 17.77 2.05 2.45
C TYR A 384 17.59 0.55 2.17
N THR A 385 18.65 -0.23 2.09
CA THR A 385 18.58 -1.67 1.80
C THR A 385 17.59 -2.39 2.73
N VAL A 386 17.70 -2.11 4.04
CA VAL A 386 16.83 -2.72 5.06
C VAL A 386 15.37 -2.28 4.86
N LEU A 387 15.11 -1.02 4.50
CA LEU A 387 13.78 -0.52 4.22
C LEU A 387 13.13 -1.33 3.09
N PHE A 388 13.78 -1.42 1.92
CA PHE A 388 13.21 -2.13 0.76
C PHE A 388 13.03 -3.62 1.01
N PHE A 389 13.92 -4.24 1.80
CA PHE A 389 13.77 -5.62 2.22
C PHE A 389 12.50 -5.82 3.07
N PHE A 390 12.24 -4.95 4.06
CA PHE A 390 11.06 -5.03 4.90
C PHE A 390 9.76 -4.68 4.15
N LEU A 391 9.81 -3.76 3.20
CA LEU A 391 8.67 -3.50 2.30
C LEU A 391 8.35 -4.73 1.46
N LEU A 392 9.36 -5.43 0.95
CA LEU A 392 9.18 -6.67 0.19
C LEU A 392 8.57 -7.78 1.06
N LEU A 393 9.05 -7.94 2.30
CA LEU A 393 8.46 -8.88 3.27
C LEU A 393 7.00 -8.53 3.56
N SER A 394 6.68 -7.25 3.74
CA SER A 394 5.30 -6.79 3.96
C SER A 394 4.39 -7.13 2.79
N ASN A 395 4.86 -6.95 1.55
CA ASN A 395 4.09 -7.34 0.36
C ASN A 395 3.76 -8.83 0.35
N PHE A 396 4.77 -9.67 0.56
CA PHE A 396 4.58 -11.13 0.55
C PHE A 396 3.77 -11.63 1.75
N THR A 397 3.91 -11.01 2.91
CA THR A 397 3.03 -11.31 4.06
C THR A 397 1.59 -10.90 3.76
N GLY A 398 1.37 -9.78 3.05
CA GLY A 398 0.05 -9.36 2.61
C GLY A 398 -0.65 -10.42 1.73
N TRP A 399 0.08 -11.12 0.89
CA TRP A 399 -0.46 -12.19 0.03
C TRP A 399 -0.90 -13.44 0.79
N LEU A 400 -0.54 -13.59 2.07
CA LEU A 400 -1.15 -14.62 2.92
C LEU A 400 -2.64 -14.34 3.18
N LYS A 401 -3.09 -13.11 2.94
CA LYS A 401 -4.47 -12.70 3.17
C LYS A 401 -5.21 -12.34 1.88
N VAL A 402 -4.62 -11.51 1.03
CA VAL A 402 -5.28 -11.00 -0.19
C VAL A 402 -4.29 -10.93 -1.35
N SER A 403 -4.80 -10.98 -2.59
CA SER A 403 -3.96 -10.85 -3.80
C SER A 403 -3.55 -9.40 -4.12
N THR A 404 -3.89 -8.44 -3.28
CA THR A 404 -3.49 -7.04 -3.45
C THR A 404 -2.00 -6.87 -3.15
N ASP A 405 -1.33 -6.06 -3.95
CA ASP A 405 0.08 -5.72 -3.79
C ASP A 405 0.29 -4.26 -3.35
N ILE A 406 1.54 -3.92 -3.01
CA ILE A 406 1.95 -2.58 -2.65
C ILE A 406 2.84 -1.92 -3.71
N LEU A 407 2.62 -2.20 -5.00
CA LEU A 407 3.33 -1.54 -6.09
C LEU A 407 3.21 -0.01 -6.00
N VAL A 408 2.06 0.48 -5.57
CA VAL A 408 1.82 1.92 -5.30
C VAL A 408 2.85 2.53 -4.35
N ILE A 409 3.35 1.76 -3.38
CA ILE A 409 4.40 2.22 -2.45
C ILE A 409 5.78 2.13 -3.09
N PHE A 410 6.06 1.04 -3.83
CA PHE A 410 7.37 0.85 -4.47
C PHE A 410 7.61 1.79 -5.65
N ALA A 411 6.59 2.07 -6.46
CA ALA A 411 6.74 2.75 -7.74
C ALA A 411 7.40 4.15 -7.65
N PRO A 412 7.13 5.04 -6.68
CA PRO A 412 7.83 6.32 -6.57
C PRO A 412 9.32 6.16 -6.25
N PHE A 413 9.69 5.18 -5.43
CA PHE A 413 11.09 4.87 -5.14
C PHE A 413 11.78 4.22 -6.34
N PHE A 414 11.08 3.38 -7.09
CA PHE A 414 11.58 2.78 -8.32
C PHE A 414 11.83 3.85 -9.38
N VAL A 415 10.89 4.79 -9.58
CA VAL A 415 11.09 5.94 -10.47
C VAL A 415 12.30 6.77 -10.04
N LEU A 416 12.43 7.07 -8.73
CA LEU A 416 13.61 7.77 -8.21
C LEU A 416 14.89 7.01 -8.52
N ALA A 417 14.92 5.68 -8.35
CA ALA A 417 16.07 4.84 -8.67
C ALA A 417 16.42 4.86 -10.17
N LEU A 418 15.41 4.89 -11.06
CA LEU A 418 15.62 4.99 -12.50
C LEU A 418 16.17 6.35 -12.94
N GLU A 419 15.76 7.43 -12.29
CA GLU A 419 16.17 8.80 -12.62
C GLU A 419 17.52 9.20 -11.98
N GLN A 420 18.08 8.42 -11.04
CA GLN A 420 19.38 8.68 -10.42
C GLN A 420 20.51 8.89 -11.46
N ASP A 421 20.56 8.06 -12.49
CA ASP A 421 21.59 8.14 -13.52
C ASP A 421 21.44 9.38 -14.41
N ARG A 422 20.20 9.90 -14.55
CA ARG A 422 19.93 11.14 -15.29
C ARG A 422 20.23 12.40 -14.48
N MET A 423 20.18 12.32 -13.14
CA MET A 423 20.42 13.46 -12.26
C MET A 423 21.92 13.70 -11.98
N LYS A 424 22.75 12.65 -11.96
CA LYS A 424 24.20 12.73 -11.69
C LYS A 424 24.97 13.71 -12.59
N PRO A 425 24.76 13.77 -13.91
CA PRO A 425 25.50 14.72 -14.75
C PRO A 425 25.16 16.20 -14.49
N LYS A 426 23.95 16.50 -14.02
CA LYS A 426 23.51 17.89 -13.73
C LYS A 426 24.07 18.44 -12.42
N LEU A 427 24.46 17.58 -11.48
CA LEU A 427 25.05 17.97 -10.19
C LEU A 427 26.55 18.27 -10.30
N LEU A 428 27.23 17.71 -11.31
CA LEU A 428 28.67 17.97 -11.57
C LEU A 428 28.92 19.23 -12.42
N GLN A 429 27.85 19.88 -12.93
CA GLN A 429 27.92 21.12 -13.71
C GLN A 429 27.49 22.38 -12.93
N LYS A 430 27.16 22.26 -11.65
CA LYS A 430 26.94 23.36 -10.71
C LYS A 430 28.11 23.44 -9.72
#